data_34177e57642aca676215241941319e85
#
_entry.id   34177e57642aca676215241941319e85
#
_cell.length_a   1.000
_cell.length_b   1.000
_cell.length_c   1.000
_cell.angle_alpha   90.00
_cell.angle_beta   90.00
_cell.angle_gamma   90.00
#
_symmetry.space_group_name_H-M   'P 1'
#
loop_
_entity.id
_entity.type
_entity.pdbx_description
1 polymer ?
#
loop_
_entity_poly.entity_id
_entity_poly.type
_entity_poly.pdbx_seq_one_letter_code
_entity_poly.pdbx_strand_id
1 'polypeptide(L)'
;MEEILERLAYCVEFGKINLASPYPPDMRGQDGADELTKKALEMGVPPTEVLNKGLVIGMGKVGIKFRENKVFVPQVLMSAKAMSFGMAHLKPFFNDGSVVRKGKIIIGTVEGDLHDIGKNLVSMMVEGSGWEVIDLGTDVKAEKFVESVKANPGAVVCLSALLTTTMVNMEKIGKAVKEAVPGTIVAIGGAPVTKDFSNKIGMDIYSADPQGLIDLLGKLN
;
A
#
# COMPACT_ATOMS: atom_id res chain seq x y z
N MET A 1 11.58 6.79 24.39
CA MET A 1 10.58 6.13 23.53
C MET A 1 10.38 6.86 22.20
N GLU A 2 10.26 8.18 22.19
CA GLU A 2 10.11 8.97 20.97
C GLU A 2 11.31 8.82 20.01
N GLU A 3 12.54 8.91 20.53
CA GLU A 3 13.78 8.76 19.77
C GLU A 3 13.87 7.43 18.99
N ILE A 4 13.43 6.30 19.57
CA ILE A 4 13.48 5.01 18.88
C ILE A 4 12.47 4.96 17.71
N LEU A 5 11.31 5.61 17.86
CA LEU A 5 10.29 5.70 16.81
C LEU A 5 10.76 6.61 15.66
N GLU A 6 11.42 7.72 15.97
CA GLU A 6 12.03 8.59 14.96
C GLU A 6 13.13 7.87 14.17
N ARG A 7 13.98 7.11 14.85
CA ARG A 7 15.01 6.28 14.21
C ARG A 7 14.40 5.18 13.37
N LEU A 8 13.32 4.55 13.82
CA LEU A 8 12.59 3.54 13.08
C LEU A 8 11.99 4.15 11.78
N ALA A 9 11.34 5.32 11.89
CA ALA A 9 10.83 6.03 10.73
C ALA A 9 11.94 6.38 9.74
N TYR A 10 13.11 6.81 10.22
CA TYR A 10 14.29 7.08 9.39
C TYR A 10 14.79 5.81 8.69
N CYS A 11 14.85 4.68 9.38
CA CYS A 11 15.24 3.40 8.77
C CYS A 11 14.30 2.98 7.64
N VAL A 12 13.00 3.13 7.81
CA VAL A 12 12.02 2.86 6.75
C VAL A 12 12.19 3.84 5.59
N GLU A 13 12.31 5.14 5.87
CA GLU A 13 12.47 6.19 4.87
C GLU A 13 13.67 5.94 3.95
N PHE A 14 14.80 5.48 4.50
CA PHE A 14 16.03 5.24 3.74
C PHE A 14 16.26 3.76 3.36
N GLY A 15 15.31 2.88 3.67
CA GLY A 15 15.36 1.47 3.28
C GLY A 15 16.39 0.64 4.06
N LYS A 16 16.70 1.03 5.31
CA LYS A 16 17.57 0.25 6.20
C LYS A 16 16.78 -0.88 6.84
N ILE A 17 17.00 -2.10 6.36
CA ILE A 17 16.22 -3.27 6.75
C ILE A 17 16.64 -3.77 8.13
N ASN A 18 17.94 -4.12 8.29
CA ASN A 18 18.51 -4.71 9.50
C ASN A 18 20.00 -4.39 9.61
N LEU A 19 20.62 -4.84 10.70
CA LEU A 19 22.05 -4.65 10.99
C LEU A 19 22.94 -5.18 9.85
N ALA A 20 22.61 -6.33 9.27
CA ALA A 20 23.40 -6.98 8.23
C ALA A 20 23.22 -6.32 6.85
N SER A 21 22.18 -5.52 6.64
CA SER A 21 21.89 -4.87 5.37
C SER A 21 23.01 -3.92 4.96
N PRO A 22 23.64 -4.08 3.77
CA PRO A 22 24.67 -3.17 3.27
C PRO A 22 24.12 -1.81 2.81
N TYR A 23 22.80 -1.69 2.66
CA TYR A 23 22.10 -0.51 2.18
C TYR A 23 21.31 0.15 3.32
N PRO A 24 21.23 1.48 3.38
CA PRO A 24 22.07 2.43 2.63
C PRO A 24 23.53 2.42 3.15
N PRO A 25 24.51 2.79 2.32
CA PRO A 25 25.94 2.66 2.68
C PRO A 25 26.36 3.39 3.95
N ASP A 26 25.81 4.57 4.18
CA ASP A 26 26.05 5.43 5.35
C ASP A 26 25.45 4.90 6.66
N MET A 27 24.53 3.94 6.55
CA MET A 27 23.92 3.25 7.71
C MET A 27 24.45 1.82 7.90
N ARG A 28 25.54 1.45 7.23
CA ARG A 28 26.13 0.11 7.38
C ARG A 28 26.54 -0.15 8.84
N GLY A 29 26.21 -1.34 9.36
CA GLY A 29 26.52 -1.73 10.74
C GLY A 29 25.65 -1.06 11.82
N GLN A 30 24.62 -0.31 11.41
CA GLN A 30 23.63 0.23 12.32
C GLN A 30 22.36 -0.64 12.33
N ASP A 31 21.62 -0.62 13.44
CA ASP A 31 20.29 -1.25 13.52
C ASP A 31 19.40 -0.73 12.39
N GLY A 32 18.56 -1.61 11.87
CA GLY A 32 17.54 -1.28 10.88
C GLY A 32 16.11 -1.36 11.45
N ALA A 33 15.14 -1.35 10.55
CA ALA A 33 13.72 -1.42 10.92
C ALA A 33 13.39 -2.69 11.70
N ASP A 34 14.05 -3.80 11.39
CA ASP A 34 13.88 -5.09 12.06
C ASP A 34 14.25 -4.99 13.56
N GLU A 35 15.50 -4.64 13.86
CA GLU A 35 15.99 -4.55 15.23
C GLU A 35 15.29 -3.45 16.02
N LEU A 36 15.06 -2.27 15.42
CA LEU A 36 14.44 -1.14 16.11
C LEU A 36 12.98 -1.41 16.46
N THR A 37 12.23 -2.10 15.58
CA THR A 37 10.85 -2.50 15.89
C THR A 37 10.82 -3.46 17.07
N LYS A 38 11.68 -4.49 17.06
CA LYS A 38 11.79 -5.43 18.17
C LYS A 38 12.15 -4.73 19.47
N LYS A 39 13.18 -3.88 19.48
CA LYS A 39 13.61 -3.12 20.65
C LYS A 39 12.52 -2.20 21.19
N ALA A 40 11.77 -1.52 20.31
CA ALA A 40 10.67 -0.65 20.74
C ALA A 40 9.59 -1.45 21.48
N LEU A 41 9.21 -2.62 20.97
CA LEU A 41 8.25 -3.51 21.62
C LEU A 41 8.78 -4.04 22.98
N GLU A 42 10.05 -4.46 23.05
CA GLU A 42 10.70 -4.90 24.29
C GLU A 42 10.79 -3.79 25.35
N MET A 43 10.90 -2.53 24.94
CA MET A 43 10.86 -1.34 25.80
C MET A 43 9.44 -0.99 26.27
N GLY A 44 8.41 -1.74 25.85
CA GLY A 44 7.01 -1.50 26.20
C GLY A 44 6.35 -0.37 25.42
N VAL A 45 6.92 0.05 24.27
CA VAL A 45 6.21 0.99 23.37
C VAL A 45 4.96 0.32 22.82
N PRO A 46 3.77 0.94 22.92
CA PRO A 46 2.55 0.36 22.39
C PRO A 46 2.69 -0.02 20.91
N PRO A 47 2.29 -1.23 20.49
CA PRO A 47 2.41 -1.68 19.10
C PRO A 47 1.75 -0.74 18.08
N THR A 48 0.64 -0.09 18.47
CA THR A 48 -0.03 0.94 17.68
C THR A 48 0.84 2.18 17.44
N GLU A 49 1.66 2.58 18.44
CA GLU A 49 2.59 3.69 18.28
C GLU A 49 3.78 3.30 17.41
N VAL A 50 4.31 2.08 17.56
CA VAL A 50 5.37 1.54 16.70
C VAL A 50 4.91 1.56 15.24
N LEU A 51 3.68 1.09 14.98
CA LEU A 51 3.10 1.15 13.64
C LEU A 51 2.97 2.59 13.15
N ASN A 52 2.21 3.42 13.87
CA ASN A 52 1.76 4.72 13.36
C ASN A 52 2.85 5.79 13.39
N LYS A 53 3.66 5.86 14.47
CA LYS A 53 4.69 6.89 14.64
C LYS A 53 6.06 6.48 14.10
N GLY A 54 6.32 5.17 13.97
CA GLY A 54 7.55 4.65 13.39
C GLY A 54 7.37 4.29 11.91
N LEU A 55 6.76 3.13 11.66
CA LEU A 55 6.72 2.51 10.33
C LEU A 55 5.94 3.34 9.31
N VAL A 56 4.70 3.73 9.62
CA VAL A 56 3.82 4.48 8.70
C VAL A 56 4.37 5.87 8.37
N ILE A 57 4.94 6.57 9.36
CA ILE A 57 5.58 7.88 9.11
C ILE A 57 6.75 7.74 8.14
N GLY A 58 7.61 6.73 8.34
CA GLY A 58 8.73 6.47 7.45
C GLY A 58 8.26 6.24 6.00
N MET A 59 7.28 5.36 5.82
CA MET A 59 6.75 5.06 4.47
C MET A 59 6.01 6.25 3.85
N GLY A 60 5.30 7.06 4.65
CA GLY A 60 4.65 8.28 4.18
C GLY A 60 5.65 9.30 3.61
N LYS A 61 6.82 9.46 4.25
CA LYS A 61 7.90 10.32 3.71
C LYS A 61 8.41 9.81 2.37
N VAL A 62 8.54 8.49 2.20
CA VAL A 62 8.92 7.87 0.91
C VAL A 62 7.88 8.20 -0.16
N GLY A 63 6.59 8.09 0.15
CA GLY A 63 5.50 8.40 -0.78
C GLY A 63 5.55 9.84 -1.27
N ILE A 64 5.75 10.79 -0.37
CA ILE A 64 5.91 12.21 -0.73
C ILE A 64 7.12 12.41 -1.64
N LYS A 65 8.29 11.84 -1.26
CA LYS A 65 9.52 11.94 -2.06
C LYS A 65 9.36 11.29 -3.45
N PHE A 66 8.62 10.19 -3.54
CA PHE A 66 8.35 9.51 -4.81
C PHE A 66 7.49 10.40 -5.73
N ARG A 67 6.40 10.97 -5.21
CA ARG A 67 5.55 11.93 -5.94
C ARG A 67 6.35 13.14 -6.43
N GLU A 68 7.30 13.63 -5.62
CA GLU A 68 8.17 14.75 -5.95
C GLU A 68 9.36 14.38 -6.85
N ASN A 69 9.45 13.15 -7.34
CA ASN A 69 10.55 12.60 -8.13
C ASN A 69 11.94 12.72 -7.44
N LYS A 70 11.97 12.73 -6.10
CA LYS A 70 13.20 12.73 -5.28
C LYS A 70 13.73 11.34 -5.00
N VAL A 71 12.88 10.32 -5.09
CA VAL A 71 13.23 8.90 -5.03
C VAL A 71 12.54 8.15 -6.16
N PHE A 72 13.12 7.02 -6.55
CA PHE A 72 12.65 6.20 -7.66
C PHE A 72 12.27 4.79 -7.17
N VAL A 73 11.69 3.98 -8.06
CA VAL A 73 11.18 2.64 -7.73
C VAL A 73 12.16 1.79 -6.91
N PRO A 74 13.47 1.72 -7.22
CA PRO A 74 14.40 0.91 -6.41
C PRO A 74 14.46 1.33 -4.94
N GLN A 75 14.49 2.65 -4.65
CA GLN A 75 14.50 3.15 -3.27
C GLN A 75 13.19 2.84 -2.56
N VAL A 76 12.04 3.01 -3.25
CA VAL A 76 10.72 2.67 -2.68
C VAL A 76 10.64 1.19 -2.32
N LEU A 77 11.17 0.29 -3.18
CA LEU A 77 11.23 -1.15 -2.90
C LEU A 77 12.08 -1.47 -1.67
N MET A 78 13.23 -0.77 -1.48
CA MET A 78 14.05 -0.96 -0.27
C MET A 78 13.33 -0.49 0.98
N SER A 79 12.63 0.64 0.93
CA SER A 79 11.82 1.17 2.02
C SER A 79 10.64 0.24 2.35
N ALA A 80 9.94 -0.26 1.34
CA ALA A 80 8.86 -1.24 1.51
C ALA A 80 9.37 -2.53 2.15
N LYS A 81 10.57 -2.98 1.78
CA LYS A 81 11.20 -4.15 2.39
C LYS A 81 11.56 -3.89 3.85
N ALA A 82 12.13 -2.73 4.18
CA ALA A 82 12.37 -2.34 5.57
C ALA A 82 11.07 -2.30 6.39
N MET A 83 10.01 -1.70 5.83
CA MET A 83 8.66 -1.71 6.40
C MET A 83 8.16 -3.12 6.69
N SER A 84 8.27 -4.05 5.72
CA SER A 84 7.80 -5.43 5.87
C SER A 84 8.50 -6.19 7.00
N PHE A 85 9.80 -5.95 7.20
CA PHE A 85 10.56 -6.55 8.31
C PHE A 85 10.06 -6.02 9.67
N GLY A 86 9.83 -4.71 9.80
CA GLY A 86 9.21 -4.15 10.99
C GLY A 86 7.80 -4.68 11.22
N MET A 87 6.95 -4.72 10.18
CA MET A 87 5.59 -5.24 10.26
C MET A 87 5.52 -6.71 10.70
N ALA A 88 6.54 -7.52 10.42
CA ALA A 88 6.58 -8.91 10.83
C ALA A 88 6.50 -9.07 12.36
N HIS A 89 7.12 -8.16 13.13
CA HIS A 89 7.03 -8.13 14.59
C HIS A 89 5.66 -7.72 15.12
N LEU A 90 4.85 -7.03 14.30
CA LEU A 90 3.50 -6.58 14.67
C LEU A 90 2.41 -7.60 14.36
N LYS A 91 2.72 -8.68 13.62
CA LYS A 91 1.72 -9.71 13.25
C LYS A 91 0.92 -10.26 14.43
N PRO A 92 1.53 -10.62 15.58
CA PRO A 92 0.77 -11.11 16.73
C PRO A 92 -0.30 -10.12 17.21
N PHE A 93 0.03 -8.83 17.21
CA PHE A 93 -0.83 -7.74 17.67
C PHE A 93 -1.97 -7.39 16.70
N PHE A 94 -1.83 -7.73 15.41
CA PHE A 94 -2.95 -7.71 14.48
C PHE A 94 -3.91 -8.87 14.72
N ASN A 95 -3.38 -10.03 15.09
CA ASN A 95 -4.18 -11.24 15.30
C ASN A 95 -5.01 -11.17 16.59
N ASP A 96 -4.51 -10.53 17.65
CA ASP A 96 -5.21 -10.34 18.92
C ASP A 96 -6.07 -9.06 18.98
N GLY A 97 -6.06 -8.27 17.91
CA GLY A 97 -6.85 -7.03 17.79
C GLY A 97 -6.25 -5.82 18.51
N SER A 98 -5.05 -5.91 19.10
CA SER A 98 -4.37 -4.79 19.75
C SER A 98 -3.94 -3.71 18.76
N VAL A 99 -3.75 -4.08 17.51
CA VAL A 99 -3.48 -3.17 16.39
C VAL A 99 -4.56 -3.33 15.33
N VAL A 100 -5.20 -2.24 14.96
CA VAL A 100 -6.25 -2.21 13.93
C VAL A 100 -5.69 -1.60 12.66
N ARG A 101 -5.97 -2.24 11.51
CA ARG A 101 -5.67 -1.67 10.19
C ARG A 101 -6.65 -0.55 9.86
N LYS A 102 -6.23 0.41 9.06
CA LYS A 102 -7.08 1.53 8.62
C LYS A 102 -8.26 1.10 7.75
N GLY A 103 -8.15 -0.05 7.09
CA GLY A 103 -9.16 -0.61 6.21
C GLY A 103 -8.56 -1.69 5.31
N LYS A 104 -9.31 -2.11 4.30
CA LYS A 104 -8.89 -3.10 3.31
C LYS A 104 -8.98 -2.55 1.90
N ILE A 105 -8.04 -2.93 1.05
CA ILE A 105 -8.18 -2.80 -0.40
C ILE A 105 -8.08 -4.17 -1.08
N ILE A 106 -8.79 -4.31 -2.17
CA ILE A 106 -8.66 -5.41 -3.12
C ILE A 106 -8.06 -4.82 -4.37
N ILE A 107 -6.89 -5.27 -4.80
CA ILE A 107 -6.21 -4.72 -5.97
C ILE A 107 -5.93 -5.81 -7.00
N GLY A 108 -6.06 -5.47 -8.28
CA GLY A 108 -5.72 -6.37 -9.38
C GLY A 108 -5.52 -5.62 -10.68
N THR A 109 -4.72 -6.20 -11.56
CA THR A 109 -4.61 -5.74 -12.95
C THR A 109 -5.75 -6.35 -13.76
N VAL A 110 -6.46 -5.52 -14.51
CA VAL A 110 -7.68 -5.91 -15.25
C VAL A 110 -7.45 -7.01 -16.28
N GLU A 111 -8.51 -7.70 -16.66
CA GLU A 111 -8.52 -8.75 -17.70
C GLU A 111 -7.79 -8.32 -18.97
N GLY A 112 -6.92 -9.19 -19.46
CA GLY A 112 -6.10 -8.98 -20.67
C GLY A 112 -4.81 -8.18 -20.43
N ASP A 113 -4.54 -7.72 -19.20
CA ASP A 113 -3.35 -6.95 -18.87
C ASP A 113 -2.45 -7.72 -17.89
N LEU A 114 -1.17 -7.90 -18.25
CA LEU A 114 -0.19 -8.66 -17.47
C LEU A 114 0.80 -7.77 -16.70
N HIS A 115 0.67 -6.45 -16.79
CA HIS A 115 1.58 -5.52 -16.15
C HIS A 115 1.29 -5.41 -14.66
N ASP A 116 2.31 -5.62 -13.83
CA ASP A 116 2.19 -5.67 -12.38
C ASP A 116 3.09 -4.70 -11.61
N ILE A 117 4.14 -4.14 -12.22
CA ILE A 117 5.12 -3.29 -11.52
C ILE A 117 4.43 -2.12 -10.82
N GLY A 118 3.58 -1.38 -11.53
CA GLY A 118 2.83 -0.25 -10.97
C GLY A 118 1.86 -0.70 -9.87
N LYS A 119 1.12 -1.78 -10.11
CA LYS A 119 0.20 -2.38 -9.14
C LYS A 119 0.93 -2.82 -7.86
N ASN A 120 2.05 -3.51 -7.99
CA ASN A 120 2.84 -3.98 -6.86
C ASN A 120 3.40 -2.81 -6.05
N LEU A 121 3.85 -1.73 -6.72
CA LEU A 121 4.30 -0.51 -6.06
C LEU A 121 3.17 0.14 -5.24
N VAL A 122 1.96 0.25 -5.82
CA VAL A 122 0.77 0.74 -5.11
C VAL A 122 0.45 -0.15 -3.90
N SER A 123 0.43 -1.47 -4.09
CA SER A 123 0.17 -2.44 -3.02
C SER A 123 1.12 -2.27 -1.84
N MET A 124 2.43 -2.20 -2.10
CA MET A 124 3.45 -2.04 -1.05
C MET A 124 3.30 -0.71 -0.30
N MET A 125 3.01 0.38 -1.01
CA MET A 125 2.87 1.70 -0.39
C MET A 125 1.58 1.82 0.42
N VAL A 126 0.48 1.26 -0.06
CA VAL A 126 -0.80 1.22 0.66
C VAL A 126 -0.69 0.33 1.90
N GLU A 127 -0.06 -0.84 1.80
CA GLU A 127 0.22 -1.70 2.95
C GLU A 127 1.10 -0.97 3.97
N GLY A 128 2.16 -0.31 3.49
CA GLY A 128 3.04 0.53 4.31
C GLY A 128 2.37 1.75 4.94
N SER A 129 1.19 2.14 4.49
CA SER A 129 0.37 3.19 5.11
C SER A 129 -0.62 2.68 6.15
N GLY A 130 -0.60 1.37 6.46
CA GLY A 130 -1.41 0.74 7.50
C GLY A 130 -2.72 0.10 7.02
N TRP A 131 -2.89 -0.09 5.72
CA TRP A 131 -4.03 -0.80 5.13
C TRP A 131 -3.74 -2.30 4.95
N GLU A 132 -4.78 -3.11 4.91
CA GLU A 132 -4.71 -4.50 4.46
C GLU A 132 -4.86 -4.55 2.94
N VAL A 133 -3.97 -5.27 2.26
CA VAL A 133 -3.97 -5.42 0.81
C VAL A 133 -4.28 -6.85 0.42
N ILE A 134 -5.32 -7.04 -0.38
CA ILE A 134 -5.69 -8.31 -1.01
C ILE A 134 -5.35 -8.18 -2.50
N ASP A 135 -4.21 -8.73 -2.90
CA ASP A 135 -3.74 -8.68 -4.28
C ASP A 135 -4.28 -9.89 -5.07
N LEU A 136 -5.06 -9.62 -6.11
CA LEU A 136 -5.64 -10.64 -6.98
C LEU A 136 -4.72 -11.05 -8.13
N GLY A 137 -3.58 -10.36 -8.32
CA GLY A 137 -2.64 -10.60 -9.40
C GLY A 137 -2.95 -9.81 -10.68
N THR A 138 -2.62 -10.42 -11.82
CA THR A 138 -2.79 -9.86 -13.16
C THR A 138 -3.82 -10.63 -13.96
N ASP A 139 -4.31 -10.07 -15.07
CA ASP A 139 -5.32 -10.68 -15.94
C ASP A 139 -6.58 -11.11 -15.16
N VAL A 140 -7.05 -10.22 -14.29
CA VAL A 140 -8.12 -10.53 -13.34
C VAL A 140 -9.49 -10.22 -13.94
N LYS A 141 -10.34 -11.23 -14.03
CA LYS A 141 -11.71 -11.12 -14.54
C LYS A 141 -12.65 -10.48 -13.50
N ALA A 142 -13.76 -9.92 -13.97
CA ALA A 142 -14.75 -9.28 -13.13
C ALA A 142 -15.28 -10.18 -12.01
N GLU A 143 -15.49 -11.47 -12.31
CA GLU A 143 -16.01 -12.46 -11.36
C GLU A 143 -15.12 -12.59 -10.12
N LYS A 144 -13.78 -12.57 -10.31
CA LYS A 144 -12.81 -12.66 -9.22
C LYS A 144 -12.85 -11.44 -8.30
N PHE A 145 -13.01 -10.24 -8.87
CA PHE A 145 -13.20 -9.03 -8.07
C PHE A 145 -14.52 -9.09 -7.28
N VAL A 146 -15.59 -9.55 -7.92
CA VAL A 146 -16.90 -9.70 -7.28
C VAL A 146 -16.85 -10.71 -6.13
N GLU A 147 -16.23 -11.86 -6.31
CA GLU A 147 -16.03 -12.86 -5.25
C GLU A 147 -15.24 -12.26 -4.08
N SER A 148 -14.15 -11.56 -4.39
CA SER A 148 -13.28 -10.98 -3.37
C SER A 148 -13.97 -9.89 -2.57
N VAL A 149 -14.75 -8.99 -3.20
CA VAL A 149 -15.45 -7.92 -2.48
C VAL A 149 -16.59 -8.47 -1.62
N LYS A 150 -17.29 -9.51 -2.08
CA LYS A 150 -18.31 -10.20 -1.26
C LYS A 150 -17.70 -10.85 -0.02
N ALA A 151 -16.49 -11.43 -0.13
CA ALA A 151 -15.78 -12.01 0.98
C ALA A 151 -15.15 -10.98 1.94
N ASN A 152 -15.01 -9.73 1.50
CA ASN A 152 -14.39 -8.64 2.26
C ASN A 152 -15.26 -7.38 2.26
N PRO A 153 -16.39 -7.38 3.01
CA PRO A 153 -17.27 -6.24 3.07
C PRO A 153 -16.54 -4.95 3.53
N GLY A 154 -16.82 -3.83 2.87
CA GLY A 154 -16.20 -2.54 3.17
C GLY A 154 -14.81 -2.33 2.55
N ALA A 155 -14.26 -3.32 1.82
CA ALA A 155 -13.01 -3.13 1.09
C ALA A 155 -13.18 -2.19 -0.11
N VAL A 156 -12.17 -1.34 -0.36
CA VAL A 156 -12.07 -0.53 -1.58
C VAL A 156 -11.48 -1.40 -2.69
N VAL A 157 -12.10 -1.40 -3.87
CA VAL A 157 -11.61 -2.13 -5.05
C VAL A 157 -10.72 -1.22 -5.88
N CYS A 158 -9.49 -1.64 -6.15
CA CYS A 158 -8.50 -0.89 -6.91
C CYS A 158 -8.16 -1.62 -8.22
N LEU A 159 -8.41 -0.99 -9.36
CA LEU A 159 -8.18 -1.55 -10.69
C LEU A 159 -6.95 -0.89 -11.32
N SER A 160 -6.03 -1.72 -11.85
CA SER A 160 -4.82 -1.27 -12.55
C SER A 160 -4.84 -1.68 -14.02
N ALA A 161 -4.41 -0.80 -14.92
CA ALA A 161 -4.15 -1.12 -16.32
C ALA A 161 -2.99 -0.29 -16.86
N LEU A 162 -2.20 -0.87 -17.78
CA LEU A 162 -1.10 -0.17 -18.44
C LEU A 162 -1.38 0.11 -19.93
N LEU A 163 -2.35 -0.56 -20.54
CA LEU A 163 -2.65 -0.43 -21.96
C LEU A 163 -4.00 0.26 -22.17
N THR A 164 -4.08 1.11 -23.20
CA THR A 164 -5.35 1.73 -23.61
C THR A 164 -6.40 0.70 -24.05
N THR A 165 -5.95 -0.42 -24.56
CA THR A 165 -6.81 -1.54 -24.99
C THR A 165 -7.40 -2.34 -23.83
N THR A 166 -6.74 -2.37 -22.68
CA THR A 166 -7.17 -3.11 -21.48
C THR A 166 -7.90 -2.23 -20.47
N MET A 167 -7.58 -0.93 -20.39
CA MET A 167 -8.23 -0.01 -19.45
C MET A 167 -9.75 0.07 -19.63
N VAL A 168 -10.27 -0.25 -20.82
CA VAL A 168 -11.72 -0.30 -21.08
C VAL A 168 -12.44 -1.35 -20.22
N ASN A 169 -11.73 -2.40 -19.78
CA ASN A 169 -12.28 -3.42 -18.90
C ASN A 169 -12.56 -2.91 -17.47
N MET A 170 -11.99 -1.76 -17.07
CA MET A 170 -12.28 -1.12 -15.78
C MET A 170 -13.75 -0.78 -15.63
N GLU A 171 -14.41 -0.34 -16.71
CA GLU A 171 -15.84 -0.03 -16.69
C GLU A 171 -16.68 -1.28 -16.39
N LYS A 172 -16.43 -2.38 -17.11
CA LYS A 172 -17.11 -3.67 -16.92
C LYS A 172 -16.93 -4.19 -15.50
N ILE A 173 -15.68 -4.21 -15.02
CA ILE A 173 -15.33 -4.71 -13.69
C ILE A 173 -15.95 -3.83 -12.61
N GLY A 174 -15.80 -2.50 -12.71
CA GLY A 174 -16.34 -1.57 -11.73
C GLY A 174 -17.87 -1.63 -11.62
N LYS A 175 -18.56 -1.74 -12.74
CA LYS A 175 -20.03 -1.93 -12.76
C LYS A 175 -20.42 -3.25 -12.10
N ALA A 176 -19.80 -4.37 -12.46
CA ALA A 176 -20.10 -5.67 -11.87
C ALA A 176 -19.85 -5.69 -10.36
N VAL A 177 -18.80 -5.04 -9.86
CA VAL A 177 -18.52 -4.90 -8.43
C VAL A 177 -19.61 -4.09 -7.73
N LYS A 178 -19.99 -2.92 -8.28
CA LYS A 178 -21.00 -2.03 -7.69
C LYS A 178 -22.41 -2.65 -7.72
N GLU A 179 -22.74 -3.43 -8.75
CA GLU A 179 -23.98 -4.18 -8.84
C GLU A 179 -24.03 -5.32 -7.80
N ALA A 180 -22.92 -6.03 -7.63
CA ALA A 180 -22.84 -7.16 -6.71
C ALA A 180 -22.82 -6.75 -5.23
N VAL A 181 -22.18 -5.61 -4.91
CA VAL A 181 -22.09 -5.05 -3.57
C VAL A 181 -22.29 -3.53 -3.66
N PRO A 182 -23.54 -3.05 -3.59
CA PRO A 182 -23.85 -1.62 -3.64
C PRO A 182 -23.12 -0.82 -2.55
N GLY A 183 -22.60 0.35 -2.92
CA GLY A 183 -21.82 1.20 -2.03
C GLY A 183 -20.32 0.89 -2.02
N THR A 184 -19.87 -0.13 -2.76
CA THR A 184 -18.42 -0.39 -2.92
C THR A 184 -17.75 0.78 -3.63
N ILE A 185 -16.65 1.28 -3.03
CA ILE A 185 -15.80 2.30 -3.63
C ILE A 185 -14.84 1.63 -4.60
N VAL A 186 -14.80 2.14 -5.83
CA VAL A 186 -13.91 1.65 -6.88
C VAL A 186 -12.90 2.74 -7.26
N ALA A 187 -11.62 2.44 -7.05
CA ALA A 187 -10.49 3.27 -7.43
C ALA A 187 -9.83 2.73 -8.70
N ILE A 188 -9.40 3.61 -9.58
CA ILE A 188 -8.69 3.24 -10.81
C ILE A 188 -7.40 4.02 -10.98
N GLY A 189 -6.40 3.39 -11.59
CA GLY A 189 -5.11 4.00 -11.90
C GLY A 189 -4.32 3.21 -12.94
N GLY A 190 -3.21 3.81 -13.35
CA GLY A 190 -2.31 3.26 -14.37
C GLY A 190 -1.98 4.31 -15.43
N ALA A 191 -0.87 4.12 -16.16
CA ALA A 191 -0.32 5.15 -17.03
C ALA A 191 -1.28 5.72 -18.09
N PRO A 192 -2.17 4.95 -18.75
CA PRO A 192 -3.11 5.49 -19.73
C PRO A 192 -4.39 6.04 -19.10
N VAL A 193 -4.61 5.81 -17.79
CA VAL A 193 -5.84 6.20 -17.11
C VAL A 193 -5.81 7.68 -16.78
N THR A 194 -6.92 8.37 -17.03
CA THR A 194 -7.07 9.80 -16.76
C THR A 194 -8.28 10.07 -15.87
N LYS A 195 -8.32 11.25 -15.26
CA LYS A 195 -9.47 11.70 -14.48
C LYS A 195 -10.76 11.76 -15.32
N ASP A 196 -10.64 12.21 -16.58
CA ASP A 196 -11.78 12.28 -17.49
C ASP A 196 -12.33 10.89 -17.83
N PHE A 197 -11.43 9.92 -18.05
CA PHE A 197 -11.83 8.53 -18.23
C PHE A 197 -12.54 7.98 -16.98
N SER A 198 -11.98 8.22 -15.78
CA SER A 198 -12.60 7.83 -14.52
C SER A 198 -14.02 8.36 -14.37
N ASN A 199 -14.20 9.67 -14.64
CA ASN A 199 -15.51 10.31 -14.58
C ASN A 199 -16.48 9.73 -15.62
N LYS A 200 -16.01 9.49 -16.84
CA LYS A 200 -16.81 8.92 -17.94
C LYS A 200 -17.38 7.55 -17.60
N ILE A 201 -16.58 6.69 -16.96
CA ILE A 201 -16.99 5.32 -16.61
C ILE A 201 -17.60 5.20 -15.19
N GLY A 202 -17.75 6.32 -14.46
CA GLY A 202 -18.43 6.37 -13.16
C GLY A 202 -17.66 5.71 -12.01
N MET A 203 -16.31 5.82 -12.01
CA MET A 203 -15.49 5.35 -10.90
C MET A 203 -15.30 6.45 -9.84
N ASP A 204 -15.18 6.01 -8.58
CA ASP A 204 -15.24 6.93 -7.44
C ASP A 204 -13.93 7.65 -7.20
N ILE A 205 -12.81 6.94 -7.40
CA ILE A 205 -11.46 7.43 -7.14
C ILE A 205 -10.61 7.24 -8.38
N TYR A 206 -9.87 8.29 -8.75
CA TYR A 206 -8.74 8.25 -9.68
C TYR A 206 -7.50 8.73 -8.98
N SER A 207 -6.40 8.02 -9.13
CA SER A 207 -5.08 8.49 -8.69
C SER A 207 -4.02 8.28 -9.76
N ALA A 208 -3.23 9.32 -10.00
CA ALA A 208 -2.12 9.28 -10.94
C ALA A 208 -0.86 8.63 -10.34
N ASP A 209 -0.76 8.58 -9.00
CA ASP A 209 0.38 8.06 -8.26
C ASP A 209 -0.06 7.36 -6.98
N PRO A 210 0.79 6.46 -6.41
CA PRO A 210 0.45 5.68 -5.22
C PRO A 210 0.14 6.54 -4.00
N GLN A 211 0.85 7.67 -3.80
CA GLN A 211 0.62 8.55 -2.65
C GLN A 211 -0.73 9.26 -2.76
N GLY A 212 -1.14 9.62 -3.99
CA GLY A 212 -2.46 10.19 -4.25
C GLY A 212 -3.59 9.24 -3.85
N LEU A 213 -3.42 7.94 -4.12
CA LEU A 213 -4.38 6.94 -3.66
C LEU A 213 -4.44 6.90 -2.12
N ILE A 214 -3.29 6.86 -1.44
CA ILE A 214 -3.21 6.83 0.03
C ILE A 214 -3.90 8.03 0.65
N ASP A 215 -3.66 9.23 0.11
CA ASP A 215 -4.29 10.47 0.57
C ASP A 215 -5.82 10.44 0.40
N LEU A 216 -6.31 9.84 -0.69
CA LEU A 216 -7.75 9.70 -0.95
C LEU A 216 -8.39 8.63 -0.07
N LEU A 217 -7.73 7.48 0.13
CA LEU A 217 -8.16 6.44 1.06
C LEU A 217 -8.24 6.98 2.51
N GLY A 218 -7.30 7.83 2.92
CA GLY A 218 -7.30 8.44 4.25
C GLY A 218 -8.50 9.37 4.52
N LYS A 219 -9.22 9.81 3.49
CA LYS A 219 -10.44 10.63 3.62
C LYS A 219 -11.73 9.82 3.75
N LEU A 220 -11.65 8.50 3.62
CA LEU A 220 -12.79 7.59 3.74
C LEU A 220 -13.05 7.15 5.19
N ASN A 221 -12.10 7.42 6.10
CA ASN A 221 -12.13 7.03 7.53
C ASN A 221 -12.46 8.21 8.42
#